data_0ee3c029c8d93b8a0ce201f3ddbad23a
#
_entry.id   0ee3c029c8d93b8a0ce201f3ddbad23a
#
_cell.length_a   1.000
_cell.length_b   1.000
_cell.length_c   1.000
_cell.angle_alpha   90.00
_cell.angle_beta   90.00
_cell.angle_gamma   90.00
#
_symmetry.space_group_name_H-M   'P 1'
#
loop_
_entity.id
_entity.type
_entity.pdbx_description
1 polymer ?
#
loop_
_entity_poly.entity_id
_entity_poly.type
_entity_poly.pdbx_seq_one_letter_code
_entity_poly.pdbx_strand_id
1 'polypeptide(L)'
;AFLTAVVLFCVTAASIHFFAGSRIEANNREFGTWINSKKDHSYNAVAANLHDDTYLMMGSSEFQHGNNTPYHPTAIFNQANMDVMCIGAAGNQCLPHAIAMGALAPDLKSKKVVLLVSPTWFAKGGIGKSEFSARFSESMYAAMLKNDSLSDDLKQKLIDRTTKLLEVSPLMKANVDRATKVLTGDNLNNGQTQKTSLEDKVNYYIHSWIAQEKERIGVGMMWKLSGHKNNRTYEPQNAKEPDWDALKIQADKEFEKECTNEFYMKDELFKIKYKKVLKERKDSETKRSFEESPEYDDLKLFLDICKDQGIEAKLILLPINGYWY
;
A
#
# COMPACT_ATOMS: atom_id res chain seq x y z
N ALA A 1 -0.89 28.92 33.73
CA ALA A 1 -0.72 27.50 33.44
C ALA A 1 -1.27 27.10 32.06
N PHE A 2 -2.57 27.32 31.75
CA PHE A 2 -3.17 26.91 30.46
C PHE A 2 -2.49 27.58 29.25
N LEU A 3 -2.35 28.92 29.28
CA LEU A 3 -1.70 29.67 28.20
C LEU A 3 -0.24 29.24 27.98
N THR A 4 0.49 28.97 29.06
CA THR A 4 1.88 28.47 29.01
C THR A 4 1.93 27.10 28.36
N ALA A 5 0.99 26.19 28.70
CA ALA A 5 0.90 24.85 28.06
C ALA A 5 0.61 24.94 26.56
N VAL A 6 -0.29 25.83 26.14
CA VAL A 6 -0.60 26.07 24.72
C VAL A 6 0.63 26.60 23.98
N VAL A 7 1.34 27.59 24.54
CA VAL A 7 2.56 28.14 23.93
C VAL A 7 3.64 27.08 23.82
N LEU A 8 3.89 26.29 24.86
CA LEU A 8 4.85 25.17 24.84
C LEU A 8 4.47 24.14 23.77
N PHE A 9 3.20 23.78 23.70
CA PHE A 9 2.71 22.87 22.66
C PHE A 9 2.97 23.42 21.26
N CYS A 10 2.61 24.68 20.99
CA CYS A 10 2.82 25.31 19.67
C CYS A 10 4.31 25.39 19.32
N VAL A 11 5.18 25.77 20.26
CA VAL A 11 6.63 25.83 20.05
C VAL A 11 7.19 24.45 19.77
N THR A 12 6.80 23.43 20.55
CA THR A 12 7.25 22.06 20.35
C THR A 12 6.76 21.52 19.00
N ALA A 13 5.49 21.73 18.67
CA ALA A 13 4.90 21.33 17.40
C ALA A 13 5.61 22.00 16.20
N ALA A 14 5.87 23.28 16.26
CA ALA A 14 6.62 24.02 15.24
C ALA A 14 8.07 23.49 15.14
N SER A 15 8.73 23.25 16.28
CA SER A 15 10.08 22.68 16.28
C SER A 15 10.12 21.30 15.63
N ILE A 16 9.17 20.42 15.94
CA ILE A 16 9.06 19.11 15.31
C ILE A 16 8.82 19.28 13.79
N HIS A 17 7.90 20.14 13.41
CA HIS A 17 7.55 20.38 12.00
C HIS A 17 8.75 20.87 11.18
N PHE A 18 9.51 21.80 11.70
CA PHE A 18 10.59 22.45 10.92
C PHE A 18 11.95 21.75 11.06
N PHE A 19 12.25 21.14 12.19
CA PHE A 19 13.61 20.64 12.48
C PHE A 19 13.69 19.11 12.60
N ALA A 20 12.58 18.39 12.88
CA ALA A 20 12.62 16.96 13.01
C ALA A 20 12.24 16.25 11.70
N GLY A 21 13.16 15.45 11.21
CA GLY A 21 12.96 14.60 10.04
C GLY A 21 13.40 15.22 8.72
N SER A 22 13.83 14.35 7.82
CA SER A 22 14.14 14.71 6.43
C SER A 22 12.85 14.95 5.67
N ARG A 23 12.82 15.95 4.81
CA ARG A 23 11.76 16.10 3.81
C ARG A 23 12.16 15.28 2.59
N ILE A 24 11.23 14.48 2.08
CA ILE A 24 11.39 13.88 0.76
C ILE A 24 10.94 14.94 -0.22
N GLU A 25 11.83 15.31 -1.12
CA GLU A 25 11.49 16.25 -2.18
C GLU A 25 10.50 15.57 -3.12
N ALA A 26 9.47 16.30 -3.51
CA ALA A 26 8.59 15.89 -4.59
C ALA A 26 9.39 15.75 -5.90
N ASN A 27 8.86 15.00 -6.86
CA ASN A 27 9.52 14.77 -8.14
C ASN A 27 10.75 13.84 -8.06
N ASN A 28 10.68 12.84 -7.18
CA ASN A 28 11.75 11.84 -7.00
C ASN A 28 11.30 10.46 -7.47
N ARG A 29 11.72 10.08 -8.69
CA ARG A 29 11.34 8.79 -9.28
C ARG A 29 11.80 7.57 -8.46
N GLU A 30 12.97 7.61 -7.84
CA GLU A 30 13.43 6.49 -7.00
C GLU A 30 12.50 6.23 -5.81
N PHE A 31 11.79 7.26 -5.36
CA PHE A 31 10.80 7.11 -4.32
C PHE A 31 9.68 6.15 -4.72
N GLY A 32 9.25 6.18 -5.97
CA GLY A 32 8.22 5.30 -6.49
C GLY A 32 8.60 3.82 -6.41
N THR A 33 9.82 3.49 -6.80
CA THR A 33 10.32 2.10 -6.80
C THR A 33 10.93 1.64 -5.46
N TRP A 34 11.08 2.54 -4.50
CA TRP A 34 11.53 2.20 -3.16
C TRP A 34 10.46 1.44 -2.38
N ILE A 35 10.74 0.22 -1.98
CA ILE A 35 9.81 -0.64 -1.26
C ILE A 35 9.95 -0.43 0.24
N ASN A 36 8.96 0.21 0.85
CA ASN A 36 8.96 0.47 2.29
C ASN A 36 7.54 0.69 2.82
N SER A 37 7.17 -0.01 3.89
CA SER A 37 5.83 0.09 4.49
C SER A 37 5.50 1.48 5.04
N LYS A 38 6.50 2.28 5.44
CA LYS A 38 6.27 3.66 5.87
C LYS A 38 5.84 4.55 4.71
N LYS A 39 6.42 4.34 3.51
CA LYS A 39 5.96 4.99 2.29
C LYS A 39 4.51 4.62 2.00
N ASP A 40 4.21 3.31 2.01
CA ASP A 40 2.89 2.80 1.63
C ASP A 40 1.76 3.32 2.52
N HIS A 41 2.08 3.68 3.77
CA HIS A 41 1.12 4.25 4.71
C HIS A 41 1.00 5.78 4.63
N SER A 42 1.83 6.47 3.87
CA SER A 42 1.84 7.94 3.81
C SER A 42 1.20 8.46 2.52
N TYR A 43 -0.06 8.86 2.60
CA TYR A 43 -0.75 9.50 1.48
C TYR A 43 0.04 10.69 0.93
N ASN A 44 0.44 11.64 1.79
CA ASN A 44 1.10 12.85 1.35
C ASN A 44 2.43 12.58 0.63
N ALA A 45 3.22 11.62 1.12
CA ALA A 45 4.50 11.29 0.50
C ALA A 45 4.31 10.59 -0.85
N VAL A 46 3.31 9.70 -0.96
CA VAL A 46 3.01 9.03 -2.23
C VAL A 46 2.43 10.02 -3.23
N ALA A 47 1.38 10.77 -2.87
CA ALA A 47 0.71 11.72 -3.76
C ALA A 47 1.68 12.80 -4.29
N ALA A 48 2.60 13.31 -3.46
CA ALA A 48 3.60 14.29 -3.86
C ALA A 48 4.63 13.77 -4.89
N ASN A 49 4.71 12.46 -5.08
CA ASN A 49 5.62 11.81 -6.03
C ASN A 49 4.88 11.05 -7.14
N LEU A 50 3.60 11.36 -7.38
CA LEU A 50 2.88 10.95 -8.58
C LEU A 50 3.04 12.02 -9.67
N HIS A 51 3.59 11.63 -10.81
CA HIS A 51 3.77 12.48 -11.98
C HIS A 51 2.69 12.20 -13.03
N ASP A 52 2.73 12.91 -14.14
CA ASP A 52 1.69 12.83 -15.17
C ASP A 52 1.59 11.46 -15.84
N ASP A 53 2.69 10.72 -15.91
CA ASP A 53 2.80 9.39 -16.50
C ASP A 53 3.06 8.28 -15.48
N THR A 54 3.11 8.59 -14.18
CA THR A 54 3.23 7.58 -13.12
C THR A 54 2.07 6.60 -13.20
N TYR A 55 2.35 5.30 -13.25
CA TYR A 55 1.33 4.30 -12.96
C TYR A 55 1.60 3.59 -11.65
N LEU A 56 0.52 3.21 -10.99
CA LEU A 56 0.61 2.46 -9.74
C LEU A 56 0.89 0.99 -10.04
N MET A 57 1.80 0.41 -9.29
CA MET A 57 1.95 -1.04 -9.19
C MET A 57 1.70 -1.45 -7.76
N MET A 58 0.60 -2.16 -7.54
CA MET A 58 0.14 -2.57 -6.22
C MET A 58 0.34 -4.07 -6.02
N GLY A 59 0.78 -4.48 -4.84
CA GLY A 59 1.07 -5.88 -4.53
C GLY A 59 1.29 -6.13 -3.04
N SER A 60 1.99 -7.20 -2.69
CA SER A 60 2.21 -7.63 -1.31
C SER A 60 3.69 -7.95 -1.04
N SER A 61 3.96 -9.13 -0.49
CA SER A 61 5.32 -9.56 -0.12
C SER A 61 6.26 -9.80 -1.30
N GLU A 62 5.74 -9.97 -2.52
CA GLU A 62 6.54 -10.15 -3.73
C GLU A 62 7.50 -8.96 -3.95
N PHE A 63 7.12 -7.75 -3.60
CA PHE A 63 8.00 -6.59 -3.66
C PHE A 63 9.17 -6.62 -2.67
N GLN A 64 9.12 -7.48 -1.66
CA GLN A 64 10.17 -7.61 -0.65
C GLN A 64 11.17 -8.73 -0.97
N HIS A 65 10.90 -9.48 -2.04
CA HIS A 65 11.74 -10.60 -2.48
C HIS A 65 12.50 -10.24 -3.74
N GLY A 66 13.73 -10.74 -3.85
CA GLY A 66 14.54 -10.55 -5.06
C GLY A 66 15.04 -9.11 -5.31
N ASN A 67 15.07 -8.26 -4.29
CA ASN A 67 15.48 -6.85 -4.39
C ASN A 67 16.92 -6.64 -4.86
N ASN A 68 17.75 -7.69 -4.83
CA ASN A 68 19.12 -7.68 -5.34
C ASN A 68 19.24 -8.27 -6.75
N THR A 69 18.12 -8.56 -7.41
CA THR A 69 18.10 -9.13 -8.76
C THR A 69 17.77 -8.07 -9.80
N PRO A 70 18.21 -8.23 -11.06
CA PRO A 70 17.83 -7.33 -12.15
C PRO A 70 16.33 -7.41 -12.51
N TYR A 71 15.61 -8.38 -11.97
CA TYR A 71 14.17 -8.61 -12.23
C TYR A 71 13.26 -7.88 -11.24
N HIS A 72 13.82 -7.30 -10.20
CA HIS A 72 13.03 -6.55 -9.21
C HIS A 72 12.55 -5.21 -9.80
N PRO A 73 11.32 -4.75 -9.51
CA PRO A 73 10.80 -3.49 -10.02
C PRO A 73 11.75 -2.31 -9.84
N THR A 74 12.44 -2.22 -8.69
CA THR A 74 13.44 -1.18 -8.45
C THR A 74 14.56 -1.17 -9.50
N ALA A 75 15.06 -2.33 -9.88
CA ALA A 75 16.10 -2.43 -10.90
C ALA A 75 15.55 -2.13 -12.31
N ILE A 76 14.48 -2.81 -12.68
CA ILE A 76 13.89 -2.72 -14.02
C ILE A 76 13.47 -1.28 -14.33
N PHE A 77 12.61 -0.70 -13.50
CA PHE A 77 12.02 0.61 -13.80
C PHE A 77 12.97 1.77 -13.60
N ASN A 78 13.93 1.68 -12.67
CA ASN A 78 14.98 2.69 -12.55
C ASN A 78 15.95 2.67 -13.73
N GLN A 79 16.32 1.48 -14.26
CA GLN A 79 17.15 1.37 -15.46
C GLN A 79 16.41 1.83 -16.71
N ALA A 80 15.13 1.52 -16.81
CA ALA A 80 14.28 1.93 -17.91
C ALA A 80 13.88 3.41 -17.84
N ASN A 81 14.19 4.10 -16.77
CA ASN A 81 13.75 5.47 -16.49
C ASN A 81 12.22 5.64 -16.56
N MET A 82 11.48 4.59 -16.22
CA MET A 82 10.02 4.61 -16.18
C MET A 82 9.53 5.10 -14.81
N ASP A 83 8.42 5.81 -14.81
CA ASP A 83 7.81 6.30 -13.58
C ASP A 83 6.73 5.34 -13.07
N VAL A 84 7.08 4.61 -12.02
CA VAL A 84 6.22 3.61 -11.38
C VAL A 84 6.19 3.85 -9.88
N MET A 85 5.01 3.92 -9.29
CA MET A 85 4.81 3.97 -7.85
C MET A 85 4.41 2.57 -7.37
N CYS A 86 5.37 1.85 -6.77
CA CYS A 86 5.12 0.55 -6.14
C CYS A 86 4.53 0.76 -4.74
N ILE A 87 3.39 0.16 -4.46
CA ILE A 87 2.72 0.15 -3.15
C ILE A 87 2.42 -1.28 -2.76
N GLY A 88 3.04 -1.76 -1.69
CA GLY A 88 2.79 -3.11 -1.21
C GLY A 88 3.81 -3.60 -0.21
N ALA A 89 3.31 -4.32 0.78
CA ALA A 89 4.09 -4.97 1.82
C ALA A 89 3.46 -6.31 2.19
N ALA A 90 4.24 -7.20 2.81
CA ALA A 90 3.76 -8.51 3.23
C ALA A 90 2.44 -8.39 4.03
N GLY A 91 1.41 -9.13 3.61
CA GLY A 91 0.08 -9.10 4.19
C GLY A 91 -0.89 -8.05 3.62
N ASN A 92 -0.48 -7.23 2.65
CA ASN A 92 -1.44 -6.47 1.86
C ASN A 92 -2.27 -7.42 1.00
N GLN A 93 -3.58 -7.17 0.97
CA GLN A 93 -4.54 -7.85 0.11
C GLN A 93 -5.48 -6.82 -0.53
N CYS A 94 -6.64 -7.22 -1.04
CA CYS A 94 -7.46 -6.34 -1.87
C CYS A 94 -7.98 -5.08 -1.15
N LEU A 95 -8.43 -5.18 0.11
CA LEU A 95 -9.03 -4.03 0.79
C LEU A 95 -8.05 -2.88 1.09
N PRO A 96 -6.83 -3.09 1.63
CA PRO A 96 -5.84 -2.02 1.74
C PRO A 96 -5.57 -1.33 0.40
N HIS A 97 -5.53 -2.08 -0.70
CA HIS A 97 -5.35 -1.53 -2.04
C HIS A 97 -6.57 -0.75 -2.53
N ALA A 98 -7.79 -1.19 -2.20
CA ALA A 98 -9.02 -0.46 -2.52
C ALA A 98 -9.06 0.91 -1.81
N ILE A 99 -8.69 0.95 -0.52
CA ILE A 99 -8.58 2.20 0.24
C ILE A 99 -7.53 3.14 -0.38
N ALA A 100 -6.33 2.61 -0.67
CA ALA A 100 -5.26 3.38 -1.30
C ALA A 100 -5.65 3.88 -2.70
N MET A 101 -6.35 3.06 -3.49
CA MET A 101 -6.85 3.47 -4.81
C MET A 101 -7.86 4.60 -4.71
N GLY A 102 -8.84 4.48 -3.79
CA GLY A 102 -9.81 5.56 -3.54
C GLY A 102 -9.15 6.86 -3.06
N ALA A 103 -8.03 6.75 -2.32
CA ALA A 103 -7.26 7.91 -1.86
C ALA A 103 -6.45 8.58 -2.99
N LEU A 104 -5.76 7.79 -3.80
CA LEU A 104 -4.76 8.27 -4.78
C LEU A 104 -5.37 8.58 -6.16
N ALA A 105 -6.59 8.14 -6.43
CA ALA A 105 -7.24 8.32 -7.72
C ALA A 105 -7.29 9.78 -8.24
N PRO A 106 -7.51 10.80 -7.39
CA PRO A 106 -7.47 12.21 -7.83
C PRO A 106 -6.09 12.65 -8.31
N ASP A 107 -5.01 12.13 -7.69
CA ASP A 107 -3.63 12.52 -7.97
C ASP A 107 -3.02 11.69 -9.11
N LEU A 108 -3.61 10.53 -9.43
CA LEU A 108 -3.13 9.62 -10.47
C LEU A 108 -3.56 10.09 -11.86
N LYS A 109 -2.75 10.95 -12.48
CA LYS A 109 -3.04 11.56 -13.79
C LYS A 109 -2.97 10.57 -14.95
N SER A 110 -2.06 9.62 -14.92
CA SER A 110 -1.96 8.57 -15.95
C SER A 110 -3.20 7.69 -16.03
N LYS A 111 -3.98 7.60 -14.95
CA LYS A 111 -5.15 6.73 -14.83
C LYS A 111 -4.84 5.26 -15.10
N LYS A 112 -3.65 4.78 -14.67
CA LYS A 112 -3.21 3.40 -14.87
C LYS A 112 -2.78 2.75 -13.57
N VAL A 113 -3.26 1.54 -13.33
CA VAL A 113 -2.84 0.70 -12.20
C VAL A 113 -2.64 -0.75 -12.61
N VAL A 114 -1.62 -1.37 -12.05
CA VAL A 114 -1.38 -2.81 -12.11
C VAL A 114 -1.52 -3.37 -10.71
N LEU A 115 -2.38 -4.36 -10.49
CA LEU A 115 -2.50 -5.09 -9.24
C LEU A 115 -1.94 -6.50 -9.40
N LEU A 116 -0.91 -6.83 -8.62
CA LEU A 116 -0.37 -8.18 -8.49
C LEU A 116 -1.24 -8.96 -7.52
N VAL A 117 -1.95 -9.97 -8.02
CA VAL A 117 -2.95 -10.72 -7.26
C VAL A 117 -2.41 -12.10 -6.92
N SER A 118 -2.24 -12.42 -5.64
CA SER A 118 -1.91 -13.77 -5.24
C SER A 118 -3.18 -14.61 -5.06
N PRO A 119 -3.29 -15.79 -5.72
CA PRO A 119 -4.42 -16.69 -5.50
C PRO A 119 -4.60 -17.08 -4.03
N THR A 120 -3.52 -17.09 -3.26
CA THR A 120 -3.58 -17.45 -1.83
C THR A 120 -4.36 -16.48 -0.96
N TRP A 121 -4.60 -15.26 -1.42
CA TRP A 121 -5.45 -14.29 -0.70
C TRP A 121 -6.90 -14.73 -0.60
N PHE A 122 -7.38 -15.48 -1.60
CA PHE A 122 -8.78 -15.92 -1.74
C PHE A 122 -9.12 -17.16 -0.93
N ALA A 123 -8.32 -17.49 0.07
CA ALA A 123 -8.71 -18.50 1.05
C ALA A 123 -9.97 -18.05 1.81
N LYS A 124 -10.76 -18.99 2.31
CA LYS A 124 -12.09 -18.79 2.92
C LYS A 124 -12.18 -17.65 3.94
N GLY A 125 -11.11 -17.34 4.66
CA GLY A 125 -11.09 -16.24 5.65
C GLY A 125 -10.83 -14.85 5.07
N GLY A 126 -10.21 -14.77 3.86
CA GLY A 126 -9.66 -13.52 3.32
C GLY A 126 -8.60 -12.91 4.23
N ILE A 127 -8.45 -11.59 4.17
CA ILE A 127 -7.53 -10.88 5.07
C ILE A 127 -7.98 -10.99 6.53
N GLY A 128 -7.07 -11.43 7.40
CA GLY A 128 -7.32 -11.47 8.84
C GLY A 128 -7.42 -10.06 9.46
N LYS A 129 -8.18 -9.93 10.56
CA LYS A 129 -8.35 -8.64 11.26
C LYS A 129 -7.01 -8.06 11.73
N SER A 130 -6.12 -8.90 12.26
CA SER A 130 -4.78 -8.46 12.73
C SER A 130 -3.88 -8.04 11.58
N GLU A 131 -3.89 -8.79 10.48
CA GLU A 131 -3.13 -8.48 9.28
C GLU A 131 -3.62 -7.16 8.66
N PHE A 132 -4.93 -6.98 8.55
CA PHE A 132 -5.51 -5.74 8.07
C PHE A 132 -5.10 -4.55 8.95
N SER A 133 -5.26 -4.67 10.26
CA SER A 133 -4.88 -3.62 11.23
C SER A 133 -3.40 -3.23 11.09
N ALA A 134 -2.51 -4.20 10.82
CA ALA A 134 -1.08 -3.94 10.63
C ALA A 134 -0.76 -3.25 9.28
N ARG A 135 -1.67 -3.32 8.30
CA ARG A 135 -1.52 -2.73 6.95
C ARG A 135 -2.38 -1.50 6.72
N PHE A 136 -3.27 -1.21 7.64
CA PHE A 136 -4.17 -0.07 7.55
C PHE A 136 -3.42 1.26 7.67
N SER A 137 -3.76 2.20 6.79
CA SER A 137 -3.24 3.57 6.81
C SER A 137 -4.36 4.55 7.10
N GLU A 138 -4.27 5.24 8.24
CA GLU A 138 -5.24 6.29 8.60
C GLU A 138 -5.20 7.47 7.63
N SER A 139 -4.04 7.82 7.07
CA SER A 139 -3.93 8.93 6.11
C SER A 139 -4.51 8.59 4.74
N MET A 140 -4.29 7.36 4.24
CA MET A 140 -4.96 6.89 3.01
C MET A 140 -6.47 6.82 3.20
N TYR A 141 -6.94 6.31 4.34
CA TYR A 141 -8.36 6.26 4.65
C TYR A 141 -8.99 7.66 4.70
N ALA A 142 -8.35 8.61 5.39
CA ALA A 142 -8.83 9.98 5.44
C ALA A 142 -8.83 10.67 4.06
N ALA A 143 -7.83 10.40 3.22
CA ALA A 143 -7.77 10.91 1.85
C ALA A 143 -8.86 10.30 0.97
N MET A 144 -9.14 9.00 1.10
CA MET A 144 -10.24 8.32 0.43
C MET A 144 -11.60 8.95 0.78
N LEU A 145 -11.83 9.25 2.07
CA LEU A 145 -13.07 9.93 2.50
C LEU A 145 -13.21 11.34 1.90
N LYS A 146 -12.09 12.05 1.72
CA LYS A 146 -12.04 13.40 1.13
C LYS A 146 -12.11 13.42 -0.39
N ASN A 147 -12.05 12.26 -1.04
CA ASN A 147 -12.16 12.20 -2.50
C ASN A 147 -13.62 12.46 -2.93
N ASP A 148 -13.92 13.70 -3.31
CA ASP A 148 -15.27 14.12 -3.69
C ASP A 148 -15.74 13.48 -5.01
N SER A 149 -14.82 12.97 -5.83
CA SER A 149 -15.15 12.26 -7.07
C SER A 149 -15.52 10.78 -6.86
N LEU A 150 -15.18 10.20 -5.69
CA LEU A 150 -15.55 8.83 -5.35
C LEU A 150 -16.99 8.79 -4.87
N SER A 151 -17.80 7.90 -5.46
CA SER A 151 -19.22 7.78 -5.12
C SER A 151 -19.46 7.41 -3.65
N ASP A 152 -20.56 7.93 -3.08
CA ASP A 152 -20.93 7.68 -1.68
C ASP A 152 -21.18 6.19 -1.40
N ASP A 153 -21.71 5.44 -2.36
CA ASP A 153 -21.91 3.99 -2.23
C ASP A 153 -20.57 3.24 -2.04
N LEU A 154 -19.55 3.60 -2.82
CA LEU A 154 -18.22 3.01 -2.69
C LEU A 154 -17.55 3.41 -1.37
N LYS A 155 -17.67 4.67 -0.96
CA LYS A 155 -17.19 5.13 0.36
C LYS A 155 -17.85 4.34 1.48
N GLN A 156 -19.18 4.16 1.44
CA GLN A 156 -19.92 3.42 2.46
C GLN A 156 -19.43 1.97 2.58
N LYS A 157 -19.26 1.28 1.45
CA LYS A 157 -18.72 -0.10 1.43
C LYS A 157 -17.33 -0.19 2.03
N LEU A 158 -16.45 0.78 1.72
CA LEU A 158 -15.11 0.86 2.32
C LEU A 158 -15.17 1.11 3.83
N ILE A 159 -16.05 2.01 4.28
CA ILE A 159 -16.28 2.31 5.71
C ILE A 159 -16.71 1.05 6.46
N ASP A 160 -17.76 0.38 5.97
CA ASP A 160 -18.36 -0.79 6.62
C ASP A 160 -17.35 -1.92 6.75
N ARG A 161 -16.63 -2.20 5.66
CA ARG A 161 -15.63 -3.27 5.62
C ARG A 161 -14.44 -2.96 6.53
N THR A 162 -13.94 -1.72 6.49
CA THR A 162 -12.83 -1.25 7.33
C THR A 162 -13.18 -1.33 8.82
N THR A 163 -14.34 -0.79 9.20
CA THR A 163 -14.82 -0.80 10.59
C THR A 163 -14.95 -2.21 11.15
N LYS A 164 -15.47 -3.15 10.37
CA LYS A 164 -15.60 -4.57 10.73
C LYS A 164 -14.24 -5.23 10.97
N LEU A 165 -13.23 -4.93 10.13
CA LEU A 165 -11.89 -5.52 10.29
C LEU A 165 -11.11 -4.90 11.44
N LEU A 166 -11.37 -3.63 11.78
CA LEU A 166 -10.69 -2.94 12.88
C LEU A 166 -11.26 -3.23 14.28
N GLU A 167 -12.26 -4.09 14.43
CA GLU A 167 -12.81 -4.50 15.75
C GLU A 167 -11.74 -5.03 16.72
N VAL A 168 -10.64 -5.60 16.22
CA VAL A 168 -9.51 -6.09 17.02
C VAL A 168 -8.58 -4.98 17.51
N SER A 169 -8.74 -3.75 17.01
CA SER A 169 -7.93 -2.59 17.35
C SER A 169 -8.81 -1.41 17.77
N PRO A 170 -9.32 -1.38 19.03
CA PRO A 170 -10.31 -0.40 19.45
C PRO A 170 -9.87 1.05 19.28
N LEU A 171 -8.58 1.34 19.52
CA LEU A 171 -8.04 2.70 19.35
C LEU A 171 -8.07 3.13 17.88
N MET A 172 -7.59 2.28 16.97
CA MET A 172 -7.60 2.57 15.53
C MET A 172 -9.03 2.69 15.00
N LYS A 173 -9.93 1.79 15.44
CA LYS A 173 -11.36 1.89 15.13
C LYS A 173 -11.96 3.21 15.58
N ALA A 174 -11.69 3.66 16.80
CA ALA A 174 -12.18 4.94 17.31
C ALA A 174 -11.67 6.14 16.47
N ASN A 175 -10.42 6.10 15.99
CA ASN A 175 -9.87 7.11 15.09
C ASN A 175 -10.59 7.11 13.72
N VAL A 176 -10.83 5.92 13.17
CA VAL A 176 -11.58 5.74 11.92
C VAL A 176 -13.01 6.23 12.04
N ASP A 177 -13.72 5.85 13.10
CA ASP A 177 -15.10 6.29 13.37
C ASP A 177 -15.18 7.83 13.46
N ARG A 178 -14.21 8.45 14.16
CA ARG A 178 -14.13 9.92 14.27
C ARG A 178 -13.81 10.56 12.91
N ALA A 179 -12.85 10.02 12.16
CA ALA A 179 -12.51 10.52 10.82
C ALA A 179 -13.72 10.45 9.89
N THR A 180 -14.43 9.32 9.88
CA THR A 180 -15.66 9.13 9.11
C THR A 180 -16.68 10.19 9.48
N LYS A 181 -17.02 10.31 10.77
CA LYS A 181 -18.00 11.27 11.26
C LYS A 181 -17.66 12.72 10.87
N VAL A 182 -16.39 13.12 10.98
CA VAL A 182 -15.97 14.51 10.71
C VAL A 182 -15.88 14.81 9.21
N LEU A 183 -15.42 13.84 8.40
CA LEU A 183 -15.13 14.08 6.97
C LEU A 183 -16.34 13.83 6.06
N THR A 184 -17.24 12.92 6.43
CA THR A 184 -18.41 12.62 5.58
C THR A 184 -19.68 13.37 6.03
N GLY A 185 -19.67 13.93 7.23
CA GLY A 185 -20.84 14.60 7.79
C GLY A 185 -22.05 13.66 7.94
N ASP A 186 -23.26 14.20 7.75
CA ASP A 186 -24.50 13.44 7.92
C ASP A 186 -24.83 12.52 6.72
N ASN A 187 -24.09 12.60 5.62
CA ASN A 187 -24.43 11.95 4.35
C ASN A 187 -24.18 10.44 4.32
N LEU A 188 -23.17 9.94 5.06
CA LEU A 188 -22.75 8.53 5.04
C LEU A 188 -22.96 7.81 6.39
N ASN A 189 -23.69 8.38 7.32
CA ASN A 189 -23.95 7.79 8.63
C ASN A 189 -25.34 7.12 8.67
N ASN A 190 -25.57 6.00 8.02
CA ASN A 190 -26.72 5.06 8.17
C ASN A 190 -28.01 5.66 8.83
N GLY A 191 -28.40 6.87 8.45
CA GLY A 191 -29.58 7.55 8.97
C GLY A 191 -29.49 8.04 10.45
N GLN A 192 -28.34 7.94 11.09
CA GLN A 192 -28.10 8.54 12.40
C GLN A 192 -27.49 9.93 12.21
N THR A 193 -28.35 10.94 12.19
CA THR A 193 -27.99 12.36 12.22
C THR A 193 -27.34 12.76 13.56
N GLN A 194 -26.13 12.31 13.78
CA GLN A 194 -25.35 12.77 14.91
C GLN A 194 -24.50 13.97 14.46
N LYS A 195 -25.03 15.18 14.71
CA LYS A 195 -24.26 16.42 14.43
C LYS A 195 -22.85 16.32 14.98
N THR A 196 -21.87 16.51 14.12
CA THR A 196 -20.46 16.53 14.49
C THR A 196 -20.21 17.70 15.44
N SER A 197 -19.80 17.42 16.67
CA SER A 197 -19.51 18.45 17.65
C SER A 197 -18.22 19.21 17.31
N LEU A 198 -18.06 20.44 17.84
CA LEU A 198 -16.81 21.18 17.72
C LEU A 198 -15.64 20.38 18.33
N GLU A 199 -15.89 19.68 19.42
CA GLU A 199 -14.91 18.83 20.09
C GLU A 199 -14.45 17.68 19.18
N ASP A 200 -15.37 17.00 18.49
CA ASP A 200 -15.01 15.94 17.52
C ASP A 200 -14.10 16.48 16.41
N LYS A 201 -14.42 17.68 15.88
CA LYS A 201 -13.60 18.32 14.84
C LYS A 201 -12.21 18.67 15.35
N VAL A 202 -12.11 19.32 16.50
CA VAL A 202 -10.82 19.70 17.11
C VAL A 202 -9.97 18.44 17.38
N ASN A 203 -10.55 17.43 18.00
CA ASN A 203 -9.86 16.17 18.28
C ASN A 203 -9.41 15.47 17.02
N TYR A 204 -10.24 15.43 15.98
CA TYR A 204 -9.86 14.87 14.69
C TYR A 204 -8.68 15.61 14.05
N TYR A 205 -8.72 16.95 13.96
CA TYR A 205 -7.67 17.71 13.31
C TYR A 205 -6.34 17.66 14.07
N ILE A 206 -6.36 17.70 15.40
CA ILE A 206 -5.14 17.52 16.21
C ILE A 206 -4.56 16.13 15.98
N HIS A 207 -5.38 15.09 16.07
CA HIS A 207 -4.93 13.70 15.88
C HIS A 207 -4.39 13.50 14.46
N SER A 208 -5.12 13.96 13.45
CA SER A 208 -4.70 13.87 12.04
C SER A 208 -3.37 14.58 11.80
N TRP A 209 -3.17 15.76 12.38
CA TRP A 209 -1.90 16.47 12.27
C TRP A 209 -0.75 15.69 12.91
N ILE A 210 -0.93 15.16 14.12
CA ILE A 210 0.08 14.33 14.79
C ILE A 210 0.41 13.09 13.97
N ALA A 211 -0.59 12.41 13.40
CA ALA A 211 -0.40 11.24 12.56
C ALA A 211 0.40 11.58 11.30
N GLN A 212 0.07 12.67 10.61
CA GLN A 212 0.80 13.13 9.43
C GLN A 212 2.25 13.49 9.74
N GLU A 213 2.53 14.15 10.88
CA GLU A 213 3.91 14.45 11.28
C GLU A 213 4.72 13.17 11.59
N LYS A 214 4.11 12.19 12.26
CA LYS A 214 4.75 10.89 12.49
C LYS A 214 5.05 10.16 11.18
N GLU A 215 4.12 10.19 10.22
CA GLU A 215 4.33 9.59 8.89
C GLU A 215 5.46 10.30 8.16
N ARG A 216 5.43 11.64 8.09
CA ARG A 216 6.45 12.45 7.41
C ARG A 216 7.85 12.17 7.98
N ILE A 217 7.99 12.18 9.31
CA ILE A 217 9.25 11.88 9.98
C ILE A 217 9.68 10.43 9.71
N GLY A 218 8.75 9.49 9.85
CA GLY A 218 9.03 8.07 9.66
C GLY A 218 9.47 7.75 8.23
N VAL A 219 8.81 8.29 7.22
CA VAL A 219 9.19 8.13 5.80
C VAL A 219 10.55 8.76 5.54
N GLY A 220 10.76 10.01 5.97
CA GLY A 220 12.03 10.71 5.77
C GLY A 220 13.22 10.03 6.43
N MET A 221 13.05 9.52 7.65
CA MET A 221 14.08 8.74 8.34
C MET A 221 14.40 7.44 7.60
N MET A 222 13.39 6.69 7.21
CA MET A 222 13.60 5.41 6.50
C MET A 222 14.23 5.63 5.13
N TRP A 223 13.83 6.68 4.40
CA TRP A 223 14.43 7.07 3.15
C TRP A 223 15.92 7.33 3.30
N LYS A 224 16.31 8.14 4.29
CA LYS A 224 17.70 8.45 4.59
C LYS A 224 18.50 7.21 5.03
N LEU A 225 17.93 6.38 5.91
CA LEU A 225 18.56 5.15 6.38
C LEU A 225 18.77 4.12 5.25
N SER A 226 17.92 4.14 4.23
CA SER A 226 18.07 3.31 3.03
C SER A 226 19.15 3.82 2.07
N GLY A 227 19.87 4.88 2.41
CA GLY A 227 20.98 5.43 1.60
C GLY A 227 20.52 6.27 0.40
N HIS A 228 19.25 6.54 0.26
CA HIS A 228 18.73 7.37 -0.82
C HIS A 228 19.02 8.86 -0.59
N LYS A 229 19.17 9.58 -1.70
CA LYS A 229 19.37 11.04 -1.72
C LYS A 229 18.20 11.71 -2.42
N ASN A 230 17.88 12.92 -1.99
CA ASN A 230 16.76 13.71 -2.54
C ASN A 230 17.17 14.53 -3.80
N ASN A 231 18.08 14.02 -4.60
CA ASN A 231 18.64 14.77 -5.73
C ASN A 231 18.38 14.16 -7.10
N ARG A 232 17.50 13.18 -7.20
CA ARG A 232 17.08 12.62 -8.50
C ARG A 232 15.81 13.28 -8.98
N THR A 233 15.89 13.96 -10.09
CA THR A 233 14.75 14.50 -10.80
C THR A 233 14.15 13.44 -11.72
N TYR A 234 12.84 13.54 -11.93
CA TYR A 234 12.13 12.78 -12.92
C TYR A 234 12.34 13.40 -14.32
N GLU A 235 12.72 12.58 -15.28
CA GLU A 235 13.01 13.00 -16.66
C GLU A 235 12.26 12.07 -17.65
N PRO A 236 10.96 12.32 -17.93
CA PRO A 236 10.11 11.44 -18.72
C PRO A 236 10.61 11.21 -20.15
N GLN A 237 11.28 12.21 -20.73
CA GLN A 237 11.86 12.12 -22.08
C GLN A 237 12.96 11.05 -22.21
N ASN A 238 13.51 10.57 -21.10
CA ASN A 238 14.55 9.55 -21.08
C ASN A 238 14.00 8.15 -20.79
N ALA A 239 12.68 8.00 -20.68
CA ALA A 239 12.05 6.70 -20.44
C ALA A 239 12.24 5.77 -21.65
N LYS A 240 12.58 4.50 -21.36
CA LYS A 240 12.77 3.43 -22.35
C LYS A 240 12.01 2.21 -21.88
N GLU A 241 11.44 1.49 -22.84
CA GLU A 241 10.86 0.18 -22.53
C GLU A 241 11.97 -0.79 -22.10
N PRO A 242 11.78 -1.56 -21.01
CA PRO A 242 12.71 -2.62 -20.64
C PRO A 242 12.81 -3.68 -21.72
N ASP A 243 13.99 -4.23 -21.93
CA ASP A 243 14.17 -5.40 -22.81
C ASP A 243 13.68 -6.66 -22.09
N TRP A 244 12.36 -6.90 -22.18
CA TRP A 244 11.69 -8.02 -21.52
C TRP A 244 12.20 -9.37 -21.99
N ASP A 245 12.58 -9.52 -23.28
CA ASP A 245 13.10 -10.76 -23.82
C ASP A 245 14.49 -11.08 -23.26
N ALA A 246 15.37 -10.09 -23.20
CA ALA A 246 16.69 -10.27 -22.60
C ALA A 246 16.58 -10.61 -21.10
N LEU A 247 15.70 -9.91 -20.35
CA LEU A 247 15.44 -10.20 -18.93
C LEU A 247 14.89 -11.62 -18.74
N LYS A 248 13.96 -12.04 -19.61
CA LYS A 248 13.42 -13.40 -19.55
C LYS A 248 14.49 -14.45 -19.82
N ILE A 249 15.29 -14.30 -20.88
CA ILE A 249 16.38 -15.23 -21.19
C ILE A 249 17.37 -15.35 -20.02
N GLN A 250 17.69 -14.24 -19.39
CA GLN A 250 18.59 -14.24 -18.22
C GLN A 250 17.94 -14.94 -17.04
N ALA A 251 16.66 -14.67 -16.76
CA ALA A 251 15.92 -15.32 -15.66
C ALA A 251 15.82 -16.83 -15.87
N ASP A 252 15.51 -17.27 -17.09
CA ASP A 252 15.43 -18.70 -17.43
C ASP A 252 16.79 -19.40 -17.19
N LYS A 253 17.91 -18.82 -17.61
CA LYS A 253 19.25 -19.35 -17.37
C LYS A 253 19.61 -19.44 -15.88
N GLU A 254 19.26 -18.43 -15.09
CA GLU A 254 19.49 -18.43 -13.64
C GLU A 254 18.61 -19.49 -12.96
N PHE A 255 17.35 -19.60 -13.39
CA PHE A 255 16.42 -20.59 -12.88
C PHE A 255 16.93 -22.03 -13.12
N GLU A 256 17.32 -22.35 -14.35
CA GLU A 256 17.86 -23.68 -14.71
C GLU A 256 19.11 -24.05 -13.89
N LYS A 257 19.94 -23.06 -13.57
CA LYS A 257 21.19 -23.25 -12.84
C LYS A 257 21.01 -23.32 -11.33
N GLU A 258 20.10 -22.53 -10.77
CA GLU A 258 20.03 -22.26 -9.32
C GLU A 258 18.78 -22.81 -8.63
N CYS A 259 17.82 -23.36 -9.40
CA CYS A 259 16.54 -23.85 -8.89
C CYS A 259 16.32 -25.33 -9.30
N THR A 260 17.30 -26.19 -9.02
CA THR A 260 17.31 -27.59 -9.48
C THR A 260 16.55 -28.57 -8.58
N ASN A 261 15.99 -28.08 -7.46
CA ASN A 261 15.26 -28.89 -6.49
C ASN A 261 13.78 -29.06 -6.86
N GLU A 262 13.14 -30.02 -6.23
CA GLU A 262 11.73 -30.38 -6.46
C GLU A 262 10.71 -29.26 -6.18
N PHE A 263 11.11 -28.18 -5.51
CA PHE A 263 10.28 -26.99 -5.24
C PHE A 263 10.51 -25.86 -6.21
N TYR A 264 11.46 -26.00 -7.12
CA TYR A 264 11.87 -24.94 -8.02
C TYR A 264 12.24 -23.62 -7.31
N MET A 265 12.80 -23.77 -6.11
CA MET A 265 13.32 -22.65 -5.32
C MET A 265 14.83 -22.52 -5.54
N LYS A 266 15.41 -21.36 -5.18
CA LYS A 266 16.86 -21.23 -5.13
C LYS A 266 17.45 -22.33 -4.24
N ASP A 267 18.39 -23.14 -4.78
CA ASP A 267 18.96 -24.30 -4.12
C ASP A 267 19.62 -23.98 -2.79
N GLU A 268 20.21 -22.78 -2.69
CA GLU A 268 20.79 -22.29 -1.45
C GLU A 268 19.73 -22.10 -0.35
N LEU A 269 18.61 -21.49 -0.68
CA LEU A 269 17.49 -21.31 0.24
C LEU A 269 16.85 -22.67 0.61
N PHE A 270 16.72 -23.55 -0.36
CA PHE A 270 16.21 -24.91 -0.15
C PHE A 270 17.06 -25.70 0.84
N LYS A 271 18.38 -25.64 0.72
CA LYS A 271 19.31 -26.34 1.61
C LYS A 271 19.28 -25.80 3.04
N ILE A 272 19.27 -24.49 3.20
CA ILE A 272 19.48 -23.82 4.49
C ILE A 272 18.17 -23.74 5.31
N LYS A 273 17.08 -23.36 4.67
CA LYS A 273 15.89 -22.85 5.37
C LYS A 273 14.68 -23.77 5.31
N TYR A 274 14.52 -24.54 4.23
CA TYR A 274 13.24 -25.14 3.90
C TYR A 274 13.20 -26.66 3.82
N LYS A 275 14.33 -27.36 3.79
CA LYS A 275 14.36 -28.80 3.56
C LYS A 275 13.50 -29.63 4.54
N LYS A 276 13.46 -29.25 5.82
CA LYS A 276 12.62 -29.95 6.84
C LYS A 276 11.15 -29.51 6.73
N VAL A 277 10.90 -28.22 6.54
CA VAL A 277 9.55 -27.65 6.52
C VAL A 277 8.80 -28.00 5.23
N LEU A 278 9.51 -28.04 4.10
CA LEU A 278 8.87 -28.29 2.81
C LEU A 278 8.44 -29.73 2.61
N LYS A 279 9.16 -30.69 3.19
CA LYS A 279 8.78 -32.09 3.12
C LYS A 279 7.40 -32.38 3.73
N GLU A 280 7.05 -31.61 4.78
CA GLU A 280 5.74 -31.65 5.43
C GLU A 280 4.67 -30.87 4.69
N ARG A 281 5.06 -30.03 3.73
CA ARG A 281 4.14 -29.17 2.96
C ARG A 281 3.72 -29.74 1.61
N LYS A 282 4.26 -30.88 1.21
CA LYS A 282 3.78 -31.54 0.00
C LYS A 282 2.29 -31.84 0.15
N ASP A 283 1.51 -31.43 -0.84
CA ASP A 283 0.07 -31.63 -0.89
C ASP A 283 -0.70 -31.08 0.36
N SER A 284 -0.06 -30.20 1.16
CA SER A 284 -0.66 -29.68 2.40
C SER A 284 -1.86 -28.76 2.17
N GLU A 285 -1.95 -28.15 1.00
CA GLU A 285 -2.99 -27.18 0.63
C GLU A 285 -4.06 -27.77 -0.32
N THR A 286 -3.99 -29.07 -0.63
CA THR A 286 -4.93 -29.73 -1.58
C THR A 286 -6.39 -29.67 -1.15
N LYS A 287 -6.65 -29.49 0.15
CA LYS A 287 -8.00 -29.36 0.71
C LYS A 287 -8.44 -27.89 0.89
N ARG A 288 -7.59 -26.93 0.50
CA ARG A 288 -7.92 -25.52 0.66
C ARG A 288 -8.96 -25.11 -0.36
N SER A 289 -10.09 -24.59 0.09
CA SER A 289 -11.10 -24.06 -0.79
C SER A 289 -10.86 -22.57 -1.04
N PHE A 290 -11.06 -22.16 -2.29
CA PHE A 290 -11.03 -20.78 -2.76
C PHE A 290 -12.39 -20.31 -3.28
N GLU A 291 -13.45 -21.14 -3.13
CA GLU A 291 -14.78 -20.84 -3.69
C GLU A 291 -15.50 -19.71 -2.97
N GLU A 292 -15.24 -19.59 -1.66
CA GLU A 292 -15.89 -18.60 -0.80
C GLU A 292 -14.83 -17.78 -0.05
N SER A 293 -14.63 -16.53 -0.43
CA SER A 293 -13.72 -15.62 0.26
C SER A 293 -14.24 -14.19 0.21
N PRO A 294 -14.16 -13.44 1.32
CA PRO A 294 -14.47 -12.00 1.31
C PRO A 294 -13.52 -11.19 0.41
N GLU A 295 -12.38 -11.75 0.02
CA GLU A 295 -11.44 -11.08 -0.90
C GLU A 295 -12.02 -10.90 -2.31
N TYR A 296 -13.02 -11.70 -2.72
CA TYR A 296 -13.70 -11.47 -3.99
C TYR A 296 -14.50 -10.16 -3.97
N ASP A 297 -15.16 -9.87 -2.87
CA ASP A 297 -15.89 -8.60 -2.69
C ASP A 297 -14.89 -7.43 -2.55
N ASP A 298 -13.79 -7.63 -1.83
CA ASP A 298 -12.75 -6.63 -1.67
C ASP A 298 -12.03 -6.34 -3.02
N LEU A 299 -11.77 -7.37 -3.86
CA LEU A 299 -11.26 -7.18 -5.23
C LEU A 299 -12.27 -6.48 -6.13
N LYS A 300 -13.54 -6.89 -6.05
CA LYS A 300 -14.60 -6.22 -6.79
C LYS A 300 -14.70 -4.75 -6.42
N LEU A 301 -14.61 -4.44 -5.15
CA LEU A 301 -14.61 -3.05 -4.65
C LEU A 301 -13.43 -2.25 -5.22
N PHE A 302 -12.23 -2.81 -5.26
CA PHE A 302 -11.07 -2.20 -5.92
C PHE A 302 -11.35 -1.90 -7.41
N LEU A 303 -11.92 -2.84 -8.13
CA LEU A 303 -12.25 -2.68 -9.56
C LEU A 303 -13.39 -1.69 -9.78
N ASP A 304 -14.40 -1.68 -8.92
CA ASP A 304 -15.50 -0.72 -8.97
C ASP A 304 -14.97 0.71 -8.75
N ILE A 305 -14.01 0.91 -7.82
CA ILE A 305 -13.33 2.20 -7.62
C ILE A 305 -12.55 2.60 -8.87
N CYS A 306 -11.78 1.69 -9.46
CA CYS A 306 -11.05 1.98 -10.71
C CYS A 306 -12.02 2.43 -11.82
N LYS A 307 -13.15 1.73 -11.97
CA LYS A 307 -14.18 2.07 -12.95
C LYS A 307 -14.82 3.43 -12.67
N ASP A 308 -15.19 3.70 -11.43
CA ASP A 308 -15.80 4.97 -11.00
C ASP A 308 -14.87 6.16 -11.26
N GLN A 309 -13.56 5.97 -11.06
CA GLN A 309 -12.53 6.99 -11.23
C GLN A 309 -11.90 7.04 -12.63
N GLY A 310 -12.41 6.24 -13.58
CA GLY A 310 -11.90 6.19 -14.95
C GLY A 310 -10.47 5.68 -15.06
N ILE A 311 -10.08 4.73 -14.19
CA ILE A 311 -8.73 4.17 -14.11
C ILE A 311 -8.69 2.83 -14.85
N GLU A 312 -7.72 2.68 -15.76
CA GLU A 312 -7.40 1.41 -16.40
C GLU A 312 -6.67 0.51 -15.41
N ALA A 313 -7.33 -0.56 -14.97
CA ALA A 313 -6.76 -1.55 -14.08
C ALA A 313 -6.34 -2.81 -14.84
N LYS A 314 -5.09 -3.25 -14.63
CA LYS A 314 -4.59 -4.56 -15.08
C LYS A 314 -4.33 -5.46 -13.89
N LEU A 315 -4.81 -6.70 -13.93
CA LEU A 315 -4.54 -7.70 -12.92
C LEU A 315 -3.50 -8.67 -13.43
N ILE A 316 -2.47 -8.92 -12.63
CA ILE A 316 -1.47 -9.96 -12.88
C ILE A 316 -1.63 -11.03 -11.81
N LEU A 317 -2.11 -12.20 -12.21
CA LEU A 317 -2.25 -13.34 -11.31
C LEU A 317 -0.88 -13.97 -11.08
N LEU A 318 -0.43 -13.97 -9.84
CA LEU A 318 0.87 -14.54 -9.48
C LEU A 318 0.82 -16.07 -9.47
N PRO A 319 1.91 -16.75 -9.89
CA PRO A 319 1.98 -18.21 -9.81
C PRO A 319 2.01 -18.66 -8.35
N ILE A 320 1.43 -19.83 -8.10
CA ILE A 320 1.55 -20.55 -6.82
C ILE A 320 2.42 -21.76 -6.99
N ASN A 321 3.08 -22.19 -5.93
CA ASN A 321 3.91 -23.38 -5.97
C ASN A 321 3.04 -24.65 -5.97
N GLY A 322 2.96 -25.33 -7.12
CA GLY A 322 2.14 -26.53 -7.31
C GLY A 322 2.51 -27.73 -6.43
N TYR A 323 3.66 -27.71 -5.77
CA TYR A 323 4.03 -28.77 -4.83
C TYR A 323 3.18 -28.78 -3.56
N TRP A 324 2.55 -27.67 -3.21
CA TRP A 324 1.68 -27.56 -2.04
C TRP A 324 0.23 -27.94 -2.33
N TYR A 325 -0.17 -28.03 -3.62
CA TYR A 325 -1.54 -28.24 -4.10
C TYR A 325 -1.73 -29.57 -4.81
#